data_1ef4b88ac641ced85cba2c4366a349ce
#
_entry.id   1ef4b88ac641ced85cba2c4366a349ce
#
_cell.length_a   1.000
_cell.length_b   1.000
_cell.length_c   1.000
_cell.angle_alpha   90.00
_cell.angle_beta   90.00
_cell.angle_gamma   90.00
#
_symmetry.space_group_name_H-M   'P 1'
#
loop_
_entity.id
_entity.type
_entity.pdbx_description
1 polymer ?
#
loop_
_entity_poly.entity_id
_entity_poly.type
_entity_poly.pdbx_seq_one_letter_code
_entity_poly.pdbx_strand_id
1 'polypeptide(L)'
;MGVRITPENHQPVYCSDRFIMQATSAETNVASISSYLGLPVKVLTAFVAGSPIADFIKANLRSRGMTVEAKTVEQGGPWGYRHQFNIADSGSGVRGPRVCNDRAGEVGRTLDAPDFDLDRIFGEEGVGIIHLSGLIAALSESTGRLCLAAAKKAKEYGTLVSFDLNYRASFWKGREAELRELFGSIASVADILVGNEEDYQLCLGIKGPEAGGKDIASKIGSYKEMIARVRESYPSASLFAATLRQVEDANTHXXXXPRRAERT
;
A
#
# COMPACT_ATOMS: atom_id res chain seq x y z
N MET A 1 -0.56 -4.82 -9.54
CA MET A 1 0.90 -4.99 -9.30
C MET A 1 1.71 -4.46 -10.46
N GLY A 2 2.96 -4.06 -10.19
CA GLY A 2 3.88 -3.59 -11.21
C GLY A 2 5.30 -4.00 -10.90
N VAL A 3 6.26 -3.34 -11.54
CA VAL A 3 7.66 -3.64 -11.36
C VAL A 3 8.44 -2.39 -10.93
N ARG A 4 9.40 -2.61 -10.06
CA ARG A 4 10.40 -1.61 -9.70
C ARG A 4 11.66 -1.88 -10.53
N ILE A 5 12.21 -0.84 -11.11
CA ILE A 5 13.43 -0.87 -11.91
C ILE A 5 14.45 0.03 -11.21
N THR A 6 15.57 -0.56 -10.82
CA THR A 6 16.61 0.14 -10.06
C THR A 6 17.97 -0.04 -10.77
N PRO A 7 18.71 1.04 -11.03
CA PRO A 7 20.05 0.92 -11.59
C PRO A 7 20.97 0.10 -10.68
N GLU A 8 21.88 -0.65 -11.26
CA GLU A 8 22.93 -1.34 -10.49
C GLU A 8 23.90 -0.33 -9.88
N ASN A 9 24.56 -0.74 -8.80
CA ASN A 9 25.68 -0.04 -8.19
C ASN A 9 25.37 1.41 -7.75
N HIS A 10 24.10 1.66 -7.34
CA HIS A 10 23.64 2.98 -6.84
C HIS A 10 23.85 4.12 -7.84
N GLN A 11 23.91 3.81 -9.13
CA GLN A 11 24.08 4.83 -10.16
C GLN A 11 22.77 5.61 -10.40
N PRO A 12 22.85 6.85 -10.87
CA PRO A 12 21.67 7.53 -11.36
C PRO A 12 21.09 6.81 -12.60
N VAL A 13 19.78 6.90 -12.79
CA VAL A 13 19.10 6.27 -13.92
C VAL A 13 19.74 6.64 -15.26
N TYR A 14 20.12 7.91 -15.42
CA TYR A 14 20.67 8.41 -16.70
C TYR A 14 22.12 7.98 -16.98
N CYS A 15 22.76 7.32 -16.00
CA CYS A 15 24.14 6.83 -16.18
C CYS A 15 24.21 5.30 -16.29
N SER A 16 23.07 4.61 -16.21
CA SER A 16 23.07 3.14 -16.14
C SER A 16 22.43 2.52 -17.38
N ASP A 17 23.07 1.52 -17.92
CA ASP A 17 22.53 0.67 -18.97
C ASP A 17 22.10 -0.70 -18.41
N ARG A 18 22.27 -0.92 -17.09
CA ARG A 18 21.91 -2.16 -16.39
C ARG A 18 20.97 -1.87 -15.24
N PHE A 19 19.90 -2.66 -15.17
CA PHE A 19 18.85 -2.45 -14.17
C PHE A 19 18.43 -3.77 -13.54
N ILE A 20 18.17 -3.74 -12.24
CA ILE A 20 17.54 -4.82 -11.51
C ILE A 20 16.04 -4.60 -11.54
N MET A 21 15.28 -5.62 -11.93
CA MET A 21 13.82 -5.56 -11.97
C MET A 21 13.23 -6.43 -10.85
N GLN A 22 12.26 -5.88 -10.12
CA GLN A 22 11.60 -6.56 -9.01
C GLN A 22 10.09 -6.36 -9.10
N ALA A 23 9.32 -7.43 -8.87
CA ALA A 23 7.87 -7.31 -8.76
C ALA A 23 7.52 -6.64 -7.43
N THR A 24 6.60 -5.66 -7.46
CA THR A 24 6.30 -4.86 -6.27
C THR A 24 4.85 -4.37 -6.24
N SER A 25 4.33 -4.27 -5.04
CA SER A 25 3.19 -3.44 -4.65
C SER A 25 3.27 -3.24 -3.14
N ALA A 26 2.57 -2.25 -2.61
CA ALA A 26 2.53 -2.00 -1.17
C ALA A 26 2.03 -3.26 -0.45
N GLU A 27 0.93 -3.82 -0.94
CA GLU A 27 0.25 -4.98 -0.33
C GLU A 27 1.14 -6.22 -0.34
N THR A 28 1.80 -6.53 -1.46
CA THR A 28 2.63 -7.74 -1.53
C THR A 28 3.93 -7.60 -0.73
N ASN A 29 4.40 -6.39 -0.51
CA ASN A 29 5.56 -6.19 0.37
C ASN A 29 5.19 -6.55 1.82
N VAL A 30 4.02 -6.12 2.29
CA VAL A 30 3.50 -6.50 3.62
C VAL A 30 3.26 -8.01 3.69
N ALA A 31 2.54 -8.54 2.70
CA ALA A 31 2.17 -9.96 2.64
C ALA A 31 3.37 -10.91 2.57
N SER A 32 4.53 -10.42 2.06
CA SER A 32 5.76 -11.23 1.99
C SER A 32 6.20 -11.71 3.38
N ILE A 33 5.96 -10.90 4.42
CA ILE A 33 6.33 -11.29 5.79
C ILE A 33 5.49 -12.51 6.22
N SER A 34 4.18 -12.45 6.00
CA SER A 34 3.28 -13.57 6.35
C SER A 34 3.68 -14.84 5.61
N SER A 35 3.93 -14.72 4.30
CA SER A 35 4.35 -15.87 3.50
C SER A 35 5.68 -16.45 3.97
N TYR A 36 6.65 -15.57 4.28
CA TYR A 36 7.95 -15.99 4.80
C TYR A 36 7.81 -16.76 6.12
N LEU A 37 6.82 -16.40 6.94
CA LEU A 37 6.52 -17.09 8.20
C LEU A 37 5.69 -18.36 8.01
N GLY A 38 5.42 -18.77 6.77
CA GLY A 38 4.71 -20.00 6.45
C GLY A 38 3.18 -19.89 6.45
N LEU A 39 2.65 -18.69 6.56
CA LEU A 39 1.19 -18.48 6.49
C LEU A 39 0.72 -18.45 5.04
N PRO A 40 -0.44 -19.03 4.72
CA PRO A 40 -0.96 -18.96 3.35
C PRO A 40 -1.33 -17.53 3.00
N VAL A 41 -0.92 -17.10 1.81
CA VAL A 41 -1.16 -15.75 1.31
C VAL A 41 -1.79 -15.81 -0.08
N LYS A 42 -2.87 -15.06 -0.28
CA LYS A 42 -3.51 -14.87 -1.58
C LYS A 42 -3.45 -13.40 -1.96
N VAL A 43 -3.12 -13.13 -3.23
CA VAL A 43 -3.04 -11.78 -3.79
C VAL A 43 -4.17 -11.61 -4.82
N LEU A 44 -5.01 -10.60 -4.65
CA LEU A 44 -6.03 -10.21 -5.62
C LEU A 44 -5.44 -9.12 -6.52
N THR A 45 -5.44 -9.33 -7.84
CA THR A 45 -4.77 -8.39 -8.74
C THR A 45 -5.34 -8.43 -10.17
N ALA A 46 -4.71 -7.69 -11.09
CA ALA A 46 -5.02 -7.78 -12.52
C ALA A 46 -3.74 -7.99 -13.31
N PHE A 47 -3.84 -8.74 -14.40
CA PHE A 47 -2.75 -8.98 -15.34
C PHE A 47 -3.16 -8.64 -16.77
N VAL A 48 -2.21 -8.10 -17.51
CA VAL A 48 -2.38 -7.91 -18.97
C VAL A 48 -2.12 -9.26 -19.66
N ALA A 49 -3.07 -9.68 -20.49
CA ALA A 49 -2.98 -10.95 -21.22
C ALA A 49 -1.72 -10.99 -22.10
N GLY A 50 -0.98 -12.09 -22.04
CA GLY A 50 0.22 -12.30 -22.87
C GLY A 50 1.40 -11.38 -22.54
N SER A 51 1.34 -10.61 -21.46
CA SER A 51 2.43 -9.69 -21.13
C SER A 51 3.60 -10.42 -20.46
N PRO A 52 4.83 -10.31 -21.01
CA PRO A 52 6.01 -10.87 -20.32
C PRO A 52 6.23 -10.27 -18.92
N ILE A 53 5.79 -9.03 -18.69
CA ILE A 53 5.87 -8.42 -17.36
C ILE A 53 4.88 -9.09 -16.40
N ALA A 54 3.68 -9.47 -16.90
CA ALA A 54 2.74 -10.26 -16.09
C ALA A 54 3.37 -11.59 -15.69
N ASP A 55 4.04 -12.27 -16.61
CA ASP A 55 4.68 -13.56 -16.31
C ASP A 55 5.83 -13.41 -15.31
N PHE A 56 6.61 -12.34 -15.44
CA PHE A 56 7.64 -12.01 -14.47
C PHE A 56 7.04 -11.80 -13.07
N ILE A 57 5.94 -11.03 -12.98
CA ILE A 57 5.26 -10.77 -11.69
C ILE A 57 4.73 -12.09 -11.10
N LYS A 58 4.08 -12.92 -11.91
CA LYS A 58 3.55 -14.23 -11.48
C LYS A 58 4.68 -15.13 -10.94
N ALA A 59 5.82 -15.18 -11.64
CA ALA A 59 6.98 -15.96 -11.20
C ALA A 59 7.51 -15.46 -9.86
N ASN A 60 7.59 -14.13 -9.68
CA ASN A 60 8.01 -13.53 -8.42
C ASN A 60 7.05 -13.86 -7.27
N LEU A 61 5.73 -13.81 -7.51
CA LEU A 61 4.75 -14.15 -6.48
C LEU A 61 4.87 -15.62 -6.08
N ARG A 62 5.00 -16.52 -7.07
CA ARG A 62 5.20 -17.94 -6.79
C ARG A 62 6.47 -18.20 -5.99
N SER A 63 7.56 -17.52 -6.32
CA SER A 63 8.83 -17.69 -5.59
C SER A 63 8.74 -17.21 -4.13
N ARG A 64 7.79 -16.31 -3.84
CA ARG A 64 7.50 -15.86 -2.47
C ARG A 64 6.42 -16.72 -1.78
N GLY A 65 5.98 -17.82 -2.39
CA GLY A 65 4.98 -18.70 -1.81
C GLY A 65 3.55 -18.17 -1.82
N MET A 66 3.28 -17.17 -2.67
CA MET A 66 1.94 -16.55 -2.72
C MET A 66 1.08 -17.15 -3.81
N THR A 67 -0.20 -17.38 -3.53
CA THR A 67 -1.20 -17.72 -4.53
C THR A 67 -1.81 -16.43 -5.10
N VAL A 68 -2.38 -16.53 -6.29
CA VAL A 68 -2.89 -15.36 -6.99
C VAL A 68 -4.27 -15.65 -7.55
N GLU A 69 -5.20 -14.74 -7.32
CA GLU A 69 -6.47 -14.69 -8.03
C GLU A 69 -6.50 -13.37 -8.81
N ALA A 70 -6.72 -13.45 -10.12
CA ALA A 70 -6.48 -12.27 -10.95
C ALA A 70 -7.48 -12.12 -12.08
N LYS A 71 -7.93 -10.88 -12.26
CA LYS A 71 -8.60 -10.45 -13.48
C LYS A 71 -7.57 -10.44 -14.61
N THR A 72 -7.94 -10.95 -15.77
CA THR A 72 -7.11 -10.85 -16.98
C THR A 72 -7.73 -9.81 -17.91
N VAL A 73 -6.89 -8.89 -18.41
CA VAL A 73 -7.32 -7.76 -19.23
C VAL A 73 -6.52 -7.78 -20.53
N GLU A 74 -7.19 -7.68 -21.67
CA GLU A 74 -6.51 -7.56 -22.97
C GLU A 74 -5.72 -6.26 -23.03
N GLN A 75 -4.56 -6.30 -23.66
CA GLN A 75 -3.70 -5.12 -23.74
C GLN A 75 -4.40 -3.95 -24.46
N GLY A 76 -5.11 -4.21 -25.55
CA GLY A 76 -5.82 -3.16 -26.29
C GLY A 76 -4.93 -2.34 -27.22
N GLY A 77 -3.83 -2.94 -27.68
CA GLY A 77 -2.89 -2.30 -28.64
C GLY A 77 -1.78 -1.52 -27.95
N PRO A 78 -0.94 -0.82 -28.73
CA PRO A 78 0.27 -0.17 -28.19
C PRO A 78 0.00 0.90 -27.14
N TRP A 79 -1.18 1.51 -27.15
CA TRP A 79 -1.57 2.58 -26.22
C TRP A 79 -2.49 2.08 -25.10
N GLY A 80 -2.67 0.76 -25.01
CA GLY A 80 -3.57 0.14 -24.05
C GLY A 80 -2.92 -0.14 -22.69
N TYR A 81 -3.39 -1.19 -22.06
CA TYR A 81 -2.99 -1.49 -20.68
C TYR A 81 -1.59 -2.06 -20.58
N ARG A 82 -0.93 -1.72 -19.46
CA ARG A 82 0.37 -2.31 -19.07
C ARG A 82 0.49 -2.35 -17.56
N HIS A 83 1.50 -3.04 -17.06
CA HIS A 83 1.87 -3.00 -15.65
C HIS A 83 2.66 -1.73 -15.37
N GLN A 84 2.45 -1.10 -14.22
CA GLN A 84 3.13 0.14 -13.86
C GLN A 84 4.63 -0.09 -13.64
N PHE A 85 5.42 0.95 -13.89
CA PHE A 85 6.84 0.95 -13.59
C PHE A 85 7.15 1.97 -12.51
N ASN A 86 7.89 1.52 -11.49
CA ASN A 86 8.49 2.37 -10.47
C ASN A 86 9.98 2.42 -10.76
N ILE A 87 10.43 3.50 -11.38
CA ILE A 87 11.85 3.67 -11.76
C ILE A 87 12.51 4.47 -10.64
N ALA A 88 13.46 3.86 -9.94
CA ALA A 88 13.99 4.44 -8.70
C ALA A 88 15.49 4.24 -8.58
N ASP A 89 16.22 5.33 -8.42
CA ASP A 89 17.60 5.22 -7.97
C ASP A 89 17.70 5.48 -6.46
N SER A 90 18.66 4.84 -5.84
CA SER A 90 18.77 4.81 -4.37
C SER A 90 19.33 6.09 -3.77
N GLY A 91 19.90 6.96 -4.57
CA GLY A 91 20.70 8.06 -4.06
C GLY A 91 22.09 7.56 -3.61
N SER A 92 22.99 8.47 -3.35
CA SER A 92 24.33 8.14 -2.82
C SER A 92 24.98 9.42 -2.29
N GLY A 93 25.50 9.37 -1.07
CA GLY A 93 26.13 10.53 -0.42
C GLY A 93 25.15 11.70 -0.34
N VAL A 94 25.55 12.84 -0.89
CA VAL A 94 24.73 14.06 -0.88
C VAL A 94 23.60 14.03 -1.92
N ARG A 95 23.64 13.09 -2.86
CA ARG A 95 22.60 12.98 -3.90
C ARG A 95 21.42 12.17 -3.35
N GLY A 96 20.28 12.83 -3.18
CA GLY A 96 19.06 12.17 -2.73
C GLY A 96 18.52 11.15 -3.73
N PRO A 97 17.70 10.19 -3.28
CA PRO A 97 17.07 9.22 -4.18
C PRO A 97 16.06 9.92 -5.10
N ARG A 98 15.89 9.37 -6.30
CA ARG A 98 14.88 9.85 -7.26
C ARG A 98 13.97 8.70 -7.63
N VAL A 99 12.66 8.97 -7.61
CA VAL A 99 11.65 7.97 -7.93
C VAL A 99 10.69 8.56 -8.97
N CYS A 100 10.49 7.80 -10.04
CA CYS A 100 9.47 8.11 -11.04
C CYS A 100 8.46 6.96 -11.06
N ASN A 101 7.19 7.27 -10.81
CA ASN A 101 6.11 6.30 -10.89
C ASN A 101 5.40 6.47 -12.23
N ASP A 102 5.73 5.63 -13.19
CA ASP A 102 5.09 5.65 -14.50
C ASP A 102 3.87 4.72 -14.46
N ARG A 103 2.70 5.34 -14.41
CA ARG A 103 1.42 4.64 -14.29
C ARG A 103 0.51 4.81 -15.50
N ALA A 104 1.04 5.27 -16.63
CA ALA A 104 0.27 5.37 -17.87
C ALA A 104 -0.26 3.97 -18.25
N GLY A 105 -1.54 3.86 -18.53
CA GLY A 105 -2.17 2.57 -18.91
C GLY A 105 -2.14 1.50 -17.83
N GLU A 106 -1.97 1.85 -16.57
CA GLU A 106 -1.85 0.86 -15.49
C GLU A 106 -3.08 -0.04 -15.39
N VAL A 107 -2.88 -1.36 -15.59
CA VAL A 107 -3.96 -2.35 -15.57
C VAL A 107 -4.64 -2.45 -14.20
N GLY A 108 -3.92 -2.15 -13.11
CA GLY A 108 -4.50 -2.15 -11.76
C GLY A 108 -5.70 -1.24 -11.60
N ARG A 109 -5.80 -0.19 -12.43
CA ARG A 109 -6.93 0.75 -12.38
C ARG A 109 -8.26 0.15 -12.83
N THR A 110 -8.22 -1.00 -13.49
CA THR A 110 -9.43 -1.67 -13.99
C THR A 110 -10.11 -2.59 -12.96
N LEU A 111 -9.46 -2.79 -11.81
CA LEU A 111 -10.02 -3.66 -10.77
C LEU A 111 -11.31 -3.06 -10.21
N ASP A 112 -12.32 -3.91 -9.99
CA ASP A 112 -13.57 -3.51 -9.38
C ASP A 112 -14.13 -4.67 -8.55
N ALA A 113 -15.12 -4.41 -7.71
CA ALA A 113 -15.69 -5.39 -6.79
C ALA A 113 -16.20 -6.67 -7.50
N PRO A 114 -16.90 -6.58 -8.65
CA PRO A 114 -17.38 -7.80 -9.33
C PRO A 114 -16.28 -8.70 -9.91
N ASP A 115 -15.02 -8.26 -9.90
CA ASP A 115 -13.92 -9.08 -10.44
C ASP A 115 -13.59 -10.27 -9.55
N PHE A 116 -14.07 -10.28 -8.29
CA PHE A 116 -13.72 -11.30 -7.30
C PHE A 116 -14.97 -11.79 -6.57
N ASP A 117 -15.04 -13.10 -6.36
CA ASP A 117 -16.10 -13.71 -5.55
C ASP A 117 -15.73 -13.57 -4.07
N LEU A 118 -16.12 -12.43 -3.48
CA LEU A 118 -15.75 -12.09 -2.10
C LEU A 118 -16.44 -13.02 -1.08
N ASP A 119 -17.64 -13.55 -1.41
CA ASP A 119 -18.31 -14.51 -0.52
C ASP A 119 -17.54 -15.83 -0.44
N ARG A 120 -17.06 -16.33 -1.59
CA ARG A 120 -16.19 -17.52 -1.61
C ARG A 120 -14.88 -17.25 -0.87
N ILE A 121 -14.23 -16.11 -1.16
CA ILE A 121 -12.92 -15.80 -0.57
C ILE A 121 -13.01 -15.71 0.96
N PHE A 122 -13.96 -14.96 1.48
CA PHE A 122 -14.04 -14.76 2.95
C PHE A 122 -14.83 -15.85 3.65
N GLY A 123 -15.88 -16.40 3.01
CA GLY A 123 -16.76 -17.38 3.63
C GLY A 123 -16.26 -18.81 3.50
N GLU A 124 -15.88 -19.23 2.30
CA GLU A 124 -15.49 -20.64 2.06
C GLU A 124 -14.01 -20.89 2.32
N GLU A 125 -13.12 -19.98 1.87
CA GLU A 125 -11.68 -20.17 2.06
C GLU A 125 -11.21 -19.77 3.48
N GLY A 126 -11.98 -18.98 4.21
CA GLY A 126 -11.72 -18.68 5.61
C GLY A 126 -10.52 -17.75 5.84
N VAL A 127 -10.54 -16.59 5.23
CA VAL A 127 -9.45 -15.61 5.35
C VAL A 127 -9.41 -15.00 6.76
N GLY A 128 -8.27 -15.09 7.44
CA GLY A 128 -8.10 -14.50 8.78
C GLY A 128 -7.91 -12.99 8.77
N ILE A 129 -7.24 -12.47 7.75
CA ILE A 129 -6.99 -11.03 7.67
C ILE A 129 -6.86 -10.60 6.20
N ILE A 130 -7.50 -9.47 5.86
CA ILE A 130 -7.26 -8.80 4.58
C ILE A 130 -6.43 -7.53 4.83
N HIS A 131 -5.42 -7.30 3.99
CA HIS A 131 -4.63 -6.07 4.03
C HIS A 131 -4.93 -5.20 2.80
N LEU A 132 -5.36 -3.98 3.04
CA LEU A 132 -5.69 -2.99 2.01
C LEU A 132 -4.75 -1.79 2.14
N SER A 133 -4.38 -1.21 1.01
CA SER A 133 -3.56 0.00 0.99
C SER A 133 -4.35 1.15 0.38
N GLY A 134 -4.23 2.33 0.96
CA GLY A 134 -4.81 3.55 0.41
C GLY A 134 -4.30 3.88 -0.99
N LEU A 135 -3.10 3.37 -1.34
CA LEU A 135 -2.60 3.57 -2.69
C LEU A 135 -3.53 2.92 -3.72
N ILE A 136 -3.96 1.66 -3.50
CA ILE A 136 -4.90 1.00 -4.43
C ILE A 136 -6.30 1.61 -4.32
N ALA A 137 -6.73 1.97 -3.10
CA ALA A 137 -8.05 2.58 -2.90
C ALA A 137 -8.20 3.90 -3.67
N ALA A 138 -7.11 4.70 -3.74
CA ALA A 138 -7.11 5.99 -4.44
C ALA A 138 -6.81 5.90 -5.94
N LEU A 139 -6.49 4.70 -6.47
CA LEU A 139 -5.99 4.54 -7.83
C LEU A 139 -7.05 4.85 -8.90
N SER A 140 -8.31 4.47 -8.66
CA SER A 140 -9.46 4.81 -9.50
C SER A 140 -10.74 4.66 -8.67
N GLU A 141 -11.86 5.16 -9.19
CA GLU A 141 -13.16 4.98 -8.51
C GLU A 141 -13.50 3.50 -8.32
N SER A 142 -13.24 2.67 -9.33
CA SER A 142 -13.55 1.24 -9.25
C SER A 142 -12.70 0.52 -8.21
N THR A 143 -11.40 0.85 -8.12
CA THR A 143 -10.54 0.24 -7.09
C THR A 143 -10.96 0.70 -5.69
N GLY A 144 -11.45 1.94 -5.56
CA GLY A 144 -12.02 2.43 -4.30
C GLY A 144 -13.25 1.60 -3.90
N ARG A 145 -14.16 1.36 -4.87
CA ARG A 145 -15.33 0.50 -4.62
C ARG A 145 -14.91 -0.91 -4.21
N LEU A 146 -13.92 -1.47 -4.89
CA LEU A 146 -13.39 -2.81 -4.54
C LEU A 146 -12.88 -2.84 -3.10
N CYS A 147 -12.05 -1.87 -2.71
CA CYS A 147 -11.48 -1.83 -1.36
C CYS A 147 -12.56 -1.73 -0.30
N LEU A 148 -13.56 -0.85 -0.50
CA LEU A 148 -14.65 -0.70 0.45
C LEU A 148 -15.53 -1.94 0.51
N ALA A 149 -15.87 -2.53 -0.66
CA ALA A 149 -16.68 -3.76 -0.72
C ALA A 149 -15.95 -4.92 -0.03
N ALA A 150 -14.64 -5.08 -0.31
CA ALA A 150 -13.84 -6.14 0.31
C ALA A 150 -13.74 -5.95 1.83
N ALA A 151 -13.56 -4.69 2.30
CA ALA A 151 -13.50 -4.41 3.73
C ALA A 151 -14.83 -4.77 4.42
N LYS A 152 -15.95 -4.35 3.84
CA LYS A 152 -17.28 -4.64 4.40
C LYS A 152 -17.56 -6.14 4.40
N LYS A 153 -17.28 -6.81 3.28
CA LYS A 153 -17.52 -8.25 3.14
C LYS A 153 -16.63 -9.04 4.11
N ALA A 154 -15.38 -8.65 4.28
CA ALA A 154 -14.47 -9.24 5.26
C ALA A 154 -15.08 -9.20 6.67
N LYS A 155 -15.64 -8.05 7.07
CA LYS A 155 -16.27 -7.91 8.38
C LYS A 155 -17.51 -8.82 8.55
N GLU A 156 -18.29 -9.00 7.48
CA GLU A 156 -19.45 -9.91 7.53
C GLU A 156 -19.04 -11.34 7.90
N TYR A 157 -17.85 -11.76 7.48
CA TYR A 157 -17.32 -13.11 7.73
C TYR A 157 -16.34 -13.18 8.90
N GLY A 158 -16.18 -12.09 9.67
CA GLY A 158 -15.29 -12.07 10.83
C GLY A 158 -13.80 -11.97 10.50
N THR A 159 -13.46 -11.68 9.24
CA THR A 159 -12.09 -11.44 8.80
C THR A 159 -11.60 -10.08 9.32
N LEU A 160 -10.39 -10.04 9.86
CA LEU A 160 -9.79 -8.77 10.30
C LEU A 160 -9.42 -7.91 9.08
N VAL A 161 -9.69 -6.61 9.19
CA VAL A 161 -9.37 -5.64 8.13
C VAL A 161 -8.20 -4.78 8.57
N SER A 162 -7.08 -4.87 7.85
CA SER A 162 -5.90 -4.01 8.03
C SER A 162 -5.87 -2.98 6.90
N PHE A 163 -5.86 -1.69 7.25
CA PHE A 163 -5.86 -0.62 6.28
C PHE A 163 -4.66 0.31 6.51
N ASP A 164 -3.73 0.31 5.54
CA ASP A 164 -2.60 1.24 5.50
C ASP A 164 -3.02 2.47 4.69
N LEU A 165 -3.09 3.62 5.33
CA LEU A 165 -3.55 4.88 4.71
C LEU A 165 -2.71 5.29 3.49
N ASN A 166 -1.41 5.14 3.55
CA ASN A 166 -0.48 5.20 2.41
C ASN A 166 -0.77 6.36 1.45
N TYR A 167 -0.86 7.57 1.99
CA TYR A 167 -1.17 8.80 1.23
C TYR A 167 -0.20 9.01 0.07
N ARG A 168 -0.73 9.44 -1.05
CA ARG A 168 0.08 9.85 -2.21
C ARG A 168 -0.54 11.08 -2.87
N ALA A 169 0.09 12.23 -2.67
CA ALA A 169 -0.42 13.52 -3.13
C ALA A 169 -0.88 13.52 -4.60
N SER A 170 -0.14 12.80 -5.47
CA SER A 170 -0.46 12.75 -6.90
C SER A 170 -1.80 12.09 -7.23
N PHE A 171 -2.32 11.22 -6.35
CA PHE A 171 -3.64 10.59 -6.55
C PHE A 171 -4.77 11.42 -5.91
N TRP A 172 -4.43 12.24 -4.93
CA TRP A 172 -5.40 13.01 -4.16
C TRP A 172 -5.77 14.34 -4.81
N LYS A 173 -4.85 14.90 -5.62
CA LYS A 173 -5.04 16.22 -6.22
C LYS A 173 -6.36 16.31 -6.98
N GLY A 174 -7.27 17.18 -6.49
CA GLY A 174 -8.59 17.41 -7.08
C GLY A 174 -9.64 16.36 -6.70
N ARG A 175 -9.29 15.42 -5.81
CA ARG A 175 -10.18 14.37 -5.33
C ARG A 175 -10.22 14.30 -3.80
N GLU A 176 -9.77 15.36 -3.14
CA GLU A 176 -9.54 15.35 -1.69
C GLU A 176 -10.81 15.01 -0.88
N ALA A 177 -11.95 15.59 -1.27
CA ALA A 177 -13.21 15.33 -0.57
C ALA A 177 -13.70 13.89 -0.79
N GLU A 178 -13.68 13.44 -2.05
CA GLU A 178 -14.08 12.08 -2.45
C GLU A 178 -13.24 11.04 -1.69
N LEU A 179 -11.91 11.20 -1.75
CA LEU A 179 -11.02 10.21 -1.15
C LEU A 179 -11.07 10.24 0.37
N ARG A 180 -11.28 11.42 0.99
CA ARG A 180 -11.44 11.48 2.45
C ARG A 180 -12.68 10.72 2.89
N GLU A 181 -13.79 10.84 2.17
CA GLU A 181 -15.01 10.08 2.45
C GLU A 181 -14.80 8.58 2.29
N LEU A 182 -14.16 8.17 1.20
CA LEU A 182 -13.85 6.76 0.93
C LEU A 182 -12.95 6.17 2.02
N PHE A 183 -11.84 6.86 2.34
CA PHE A 183 -10.88 6.40 3.35
C PHE A 183 -11.53 6.35 4.73
N GLY A 184 -12.34 7.35 5.08
CA GLY A 184 -13.12 7.32 6.31
C GLY A 184 -14.06 6.14 6.39
N SER A 185 -14.72 5.80 5.26
CA SER A 185 -15.61 4.64 5.18
C SER A 185 -14.87 3.32 5.37
N ILE A 186 -13.69 3.17 4.78
CA ILE A 186 -12.86 1.96 4.97
C ILE A 186 -12.34 1.91 6.43
N ALA A 187 -11.83 3.05 6.92
CA ALA A 187 -11.29 3.14 8.30
C ALA A 187 -12.36 2.81 9.35
N SER A 188 -13.63 3.16 9.10
CA SER A 188 -14.73 2.91 10.05
C SER A 188 -15.00 1.43 10.30
N VAL A 189 -14.60 0.55 9.37
CA VAL A 189 -14.75 -0.90 9.52
C VAL A 189 -13.41 -1.62 9.74
N ALA A 190 -12.30 -0.89 9.69
CA ALA A 190 -10.97 -1.47 9.88
C ALA A 190 -10.72 -1.87 11.35
N ASP A 191 -10.02 -2.97 11.55
CA ASP A 191 -9.54 -3.42 12.86
C ASP A 191 -8.13 -2.89 13.14
N ILE A 192 -7.36 -2.66 12.08
CA ILE A 192 -5.96 -2.20 12.16
C ILE A 192 -5.81 -1.00 11.22
N LEU A 193 -5.38 0.13 11.76
CA LEU A 193 -5.08 1.33 10.98
C LEU A 193 -3.58 1.61 11.03
N VAL A 194 -2.98 1.75 9.84
CA VAL A 194 -1.53 1.99 9.69
C VAL A 194 -1.32 3.29 8.92
N GLY A 195 -0.35 4.09 9.36
CA GLY A 195 0.01 5.32 8.65
C GLY A 195 1.08 6.09 9.40
N ASN A 196 1.60 7.12 8.77
CA ASN A 196 2.44 8.10 9.44
C ASN A 196 1.57 9.31 9.84
N GLU A 197 2.18 10.33 10.44
CA GLU A 197 1.46 11.53 10.89
C GLU A 197 0.75 12.27 9.74
N GLU A 198 1.38 12.29 8.57
CA GLU A 198 0.81 12.92 7.38
C GLU A 198 -0.39 12.13 6.86
N ASP A 199 -0.27 10.80 6.86
CA ASP A 199 -1.34 9.92 6.41
C ASP A 199 -2.62 10.14 7.24
N TYR A 200 -2.51 10.12 8.58
CA TYR A 200 -3.68 10.33 9.45
C TYR A 200 -4.30 11.72 9.26
N GLN A 201 -3.48 12.74 9.07
CA GLN A 201 -3.97 14.11 8.89
C GLN A 201 -4.65 14.31 7.54
N LEU A 202 -4.00 13.89 6.47
CA LEU A 202 -4.49 14.15 5.11
C LEU A 202 -5.61 13.20 4.69
N CYS A 203 -5.50 11.91 5.02
CA CYS A 203 -6.51 10.94 4.62
C CYS A 203 -7.77 10.99 5.49
N LEU A 204 -7.60 11.18 6.80
CA LEU A 204 -8.72 11.10 7.74
C LEU A 204 -9.10 12.45 8.36
N GLY A 205 -8.34 13.50 8.09
CA GLY A 205 -8.61 14.83 8.64
C GLY A 205 -8.31 14.96 10.13
N ILE A 206 -7.54 14.05 10.71
CA ILE A 206 -7.25 14.04 12.15
C ILE A 206 -6.01 14.88 12.42
N LYS A 207 -6.17 15.95 13.20
CA LYS A 207 -5.05 16.85 13.54
C LYS A 207 -3.94 16.11 14.29
N GLY A 208 -2.70 16.29 13.85
CA GLY A 208 -1.52 15.65 14.43
C GLY A 208 -0.31 16.56 14.42
N PRO A 209 0.88 16.03 14.76
CA PRO A 209 2.10 16.84 14.73
C PRO A 209 2.52 17.16 13.29
N GLU A 210 3.35 18.18 13.12
CA GLU A 210 3.94 18.47 11.82
C GLU A 210 4.77 17.28 11.31
N ALA A 211 4.59 16.96 10.03
CA ALA A 211 5.29 15.84 9.40
C ALA A 211 6.80 16.07 9.35
N GLY A 212 7.57 15.00 9.56
CA GLY A 212 9.02 15.03 9.50
C GLY A 212 9.67 15.70 10.70
N GLY A 213 10.95 16.03 10.54
CA GLY A 213 11.77 16.67 11.58
C GLY A 213 12.85 15.73 12.10
N LYS A 214 13.79 16.31 12.88
CA LYS A 214 14.96 15.58 13.37
C LYS A 214 14.83 15.06 14.79
N ASP A 215 13.80 15.53 15.53
CA ASP A 215 13.61 15.16 16.94
C ASP A 215 12.28 14.45 17.13
N ILE A 216 12.29 13.14 16.90
CA ILE A 216 11.10 12.30 17.11
C ILE A 216 10.72 12.25 18.60
N ALA A 217 11.73 12.25 19.47
CA ALA A 217 11.48 12.09 20.91
C ALA A 217 10.58 13.21 21.46
N SER A 218 10.80 14.44 21.01
CA SER A 218 9.98 15.59 21.44
C SER A 218 8.54 15.51 20.93
N LYS A 219 8.29 14.74 19.87
CA LYS A 219 6.96 14.63 19.24
C LYS A 219 6.13 13.44 19.72
N ILE A 220 6.68 12.54 20.53
CA ILE A 220 5.99 11.32 20.97
C ILE A 220 4.64 11.67 21.64
N GLY A 221 4.60 12.71 22.46
CA GLY A 221 3.35 13.18 23.09
C GLY A 221 2.29 13.51 22.06
N SER A 222 2.63 14.33 21.06
CA SER A 222 1.71 14.74 20.01
C SER A 222 1.25 13.56 19.12
N TYR A 223 2.13 12.56 18.90
CA TYR A 223 1.73 11.33 18.22
C TYR A 223 0.67 10.57 19.05
N LYS A 224 0.88 10.43 20.36
CA LYS A 224 -0.08 9.75 21.24
C LYS A 224 -1.43 10.46 21.23
N GLU A 225 -1.42 11.80 21.29
CA GLU A 225 -2.65 12.60 21.21
C GLU A 225 -3.36 12.41 19.87
N MET A 226 -2.61 12.39 18.77
CA MET A 226 -3.19 12.13 17.44
C MET A 226 -3.86 10.76 17.42
N ILE A 227 -3.16 9.71 17.85
CA ILE A 227 -3.71 8.35 17.88
C ILE A 227 -4.95 8.27 18.79
N ALA A 228 -4.97 8.99 19.91
CA ALA A 228 -6.15 9.05 20.79
C ALA A 228 -7.36 9.60 20.00
N ARG A 229 -7.17 10.70 19.25
CA ARG A 229 -8.24 11.26 18.40
C ARG A 229 -8.68 10.30 17.29
N VAL A 230 -7.72 9.59 16.68
CA VAL A 230 -8.04 8.55 15.67
C VAL A 230 -8.93 7.48 16.31
N ARG A 231 -8.55 7.00 17.49
CA ARG A 231 -9.29 5.97 18.23
C ARG A 231 -10.72 6.41 18.56
N GLU A 232 -10.91 7.68 18.95
CA GLU A 232 -12.24 8.24 19.20
C GLU A 232 -13.09 8.27 17.92
N SER A 233 -12.47 8.61 16.79
CA SER A 233 -13.18 8.73 15.51
C SER A 233 -13.45 7.36 14.87
N TYR A 234 -12.59 6.35 15.12
CA TYR A 234 -12.66 5.02 14.50
C TYR A 234 -12.60 3.93 15.57
N PRO A 235 -13.67 3.80 16.39
CA PRO A 235 -13.66 2.88 17.54
C PRO A 235 -13.64 1.39 17.18
N SER A 236 -13.94 1.03 15.93
CA SER A 236 -13.82 -0.34 15.45
C SER A 236 -12.36 -0.82 15.44
N ALA A 237 -11.41 0.10 15.27
CA ALA A 237 -10.00 -0.26 15.20
C ALA A 237 -9.44 -0.52 16.61
N SER A 238 -8.82 -1.67 16.78
CA SER A 238 -8.20 -2.07 18.05
C SER A 238 -6.67 -1.90 18.02
N LEU A 239 -6.08 -1.75 16.81
CA LEU A 239 -4.63 -1.58 16.67
C LEU A 239 -4.33 -0.40 15.76
N PHE A 240 -3.48 0.49 16.25
CA PHE A 240 -3.04 1.67 15.52
C PHE A 240 -1.52 1.63 15.42
N ALA A 241 -0.99 1.69 14.19
CA ALA A 241 0.44 1.69 13.96
C ALA A 241 0.84 3.01 13.29
N ALA A 242 1.72 3.76 13.94
CA ALA A 242 2.28 4.98 13.38
C ALA A 242 3.76 4.74 13.02
N THR A 243 4.10 4.90 11.74
CA THR A 243 5.49 4.79 11.33
C THR A 243 6.19 6.13 11.58
N LEU A 244 7.23 6.08 12.39
CA LEU A 244 8.02 7.26 12.74
C LEU A 244 9.33 7.20 11.98
N ARG A 245 9.68 8.28 11.30
CA ARG A 245 10.88 8.31 10.47
C ARG A 245 11.70 9.57 10.76
N GLN A 246 12.94 9.37 11.11
CA GLN A 246 13.93 10.43 11.23
C GLN A 246 14.91 10.28 10.07
N VAL A 247 15.16 11.35 9.34
CA VAL A 247 16.07 11.35 8.21
C VAL A 247 17.29 12.19 8.57
N GLU A 248 18.46 11.59 8.58
CA GLU A 248 19.73 12.28 8.81
C GLU A 248 20.35 12.69 7.46
N ASP A 249 20.42 11.74 6.53
CA ASP A 249 20.89 11.99 5.17
C ASP A 249 20.28 10.94 4.21
N ALA A 250 20.70 10.94 2.94
CA ALA A 250 20.14 10.05 1.92
C ALA A 250 20.34 8.56 2.23
N ASN A 251 21.31 8.22 3.05
CA ASN A 251 21.68 6.83 3.36
C ASN A 251 21.33 6.44 4.80
N THR A 252 20.99 7.42 5.67
CA THR A 252 20.80 7.21 7.11
C THR A 252 19.39 7.60 7.53
N HIS A 253 18.60 6.61 7.91
CA HIS A 253 17.24 6.77 8.36
C HIS A 253 16.99 5.95 9.62
N UNK A 254 16.27 6.39 10.56
CA UNK A 254 15.92 5.68 11.68
C UNK A 254 14.49 5.39 11.59
N UNK A 255 14.15 4.55 11.75
CA UNK A 255 12.94 4.20 11.83
C UNK A 255 12.74 3.89 13.17
N UNK A 256 12.20 4.31 13.67
CA UNK A 256 11.91 4.11 14.84
C UNK A 256 10.84 3.25 14.88
N UNK A 257 10.83 2.58 15.30
CA UNK A 257 10.04 1.94 15.51
C UNK A 257 9.74 2.09 16.69
N PRO A 258 8.69 2.59 17.18
CA PRO A 258 8.31 2.73 18.57
C PRO A 258 8.05 1.36 19.19
N ARG A 259 8.59 1.20 20.36
CA ARG A 259 8.34 -0.03 21.11
C ARG A 259 6.86 -0.07 21.54
N ARG A 260 6.34 -1.30 21.57
CA ARG A 260 4.99 -1.70 21.95
C ARG A 260 4.42 -0.85 23.11
N ALA A 261 3.23 -0.29 22.91
CA ALA A 261 2.49 0.27 24.04
C ALA A 261 2.12 -0.90 24.97
N GLU A 262 2.44 -0.77 26.22
CA GLU A 262 2.02 -1.76 27.22
C GLU A 262 0.49 -1.82 27.25
N ARG A 263 -0.04 -3.03 27.27
CA ARG A 263 -1.48 -3.21 27.49
C ARG A 263 -1.78 -2.79 28.92
N THR A 264 -2.58 -1.74 29.08
CA THR A 264 -3.23 -1.43 30.37
C THR A 264 -4.59 -2.11 30.39
#